data_a56cbf2a7eb462c2ac4de2cd1643d092
#
_entry.id   a56cbf2a7eb462c2ac4de2cd1643d092
#
_cell.length_a   1.000
_cell.length_b   1.000
_cell.length_c   1.000
_cell.angle_alpha   90.00
_cell.angle_beta   90.00
_cell.angle_gamma   90.00
#
_symmetry.space_group_name_H-M   'P 1'
#
loop_
_entity.id
_entity.type
_entity.pdbx_description
1 polymer ?
#
loop_
_entity_poly.entity_id
_entity_poly.type
_entity_poly.pdbx_seq_one_letter_code
_entity_poly.pdbx_strand_id
1 'polypeptide(L)'
;MCGFSVTFYTTEGNHDIVGKNTPVFFIRDGLKLPDFIHSQKRLPGSGLRDADIQWNFWTVSPEFAHQVTYLMGDRGLPRSWREMPGFGSHALERINAAGERSWVKYHFTSNQGNKEMGGAEAELIAGADADYYRRDLHDAIEAGDFPSWDVHVTLMP
;
A
#
# COMPACT_ATOMS: atom_id res chain seq x y z
N MET A 1 6.64 -0.24 -2.83
CA MET A 1 5.33 -0.28 -2.12
C MET A 1 4.28 0.34 -3.00
N CYS A 2 3.16 -0.34 -3.17
CA CYS A 2 2.02 0.13 -3.95
C CYS A 2 0.86 0.48 -3.01
N GLY A 3 0.22 1.62 -3.25
CA GLY A 3 -0.98 2.05 -2.54
C GLY A 3 -2.21 1.92 -3.45
N PHE A 4 -3.38 1.84 -2.83
CA PHE A 4 -4.68 1.84 -3.51
C PHE A 4 -5.72 2.52 -2.63
N SER A 5 -6.85 2.84 -3.23
CA SER A 5 -8.02 3.29 -2.50
C SER A 5 -9.26 2.53 -3.00
N VAL A 6 -10.20 2.29 -2.09
CA VAL A 6 -11.49 1.69 -2.39
C VAL A 6 -12.56 2.56 -1.80
N THR A 7 -13.54 2.95 -2.62
CA THR A 7 -14.74 3.67 -2.17
C THR A 7 -15.92 2.70 -2.14
N PHE A 8 -16.52 2.53 -0.97
CA PHE A 8 -17.78 1.82 -0.81
C PHE A 8 -18.93 2.83 -0.90
N TYR A 9 -19.70 2.71 -1.95
CA TYR A 9 -20.90 3.54 -2.13
C TYR A 9 -22.07 2.93 -1.37
N THR A 10 -22.54 3.61 -0.34
CA THR A 10 -23.63 3.13 0.51
C THR A 10 -24.82 4.08 0.46
N THR A 11 -25.98 3.63 0.94
CA THR A 11 -27.19 4.47 1.03
C THR A 11 -27.05 5.63 2.02
N GLU A 12 -26.10 5.54 2.97
CA GLU A 12 -25.84 6.57 3.97
C GLU A 12 -24.70 7.51 3.58
N GLY A 13 -24.00 7.23 2.47
CA GLY A 13 -22.86 7.99 1.97
C GLY A 13 -21.70 7.11 1.55
N ASN A 14 -20.62 7.74 1.13
CA ASN A 14 -19.42 7.04 0.69
C ASN A 14 -18.51 6.73 1.88
N HIS A 15 -17.92 5.55 1.84
CA HIS A 15 -16.89 5.14 2.79
C HIS A 15 -15.62 4.77 2.05
N ASP A 16 -14.55 5.49 2.33
CA ASP A 16 -13.26 5.30 1.67
C ASP A 16 -12.27 4.56 2.56
N ILE A 17 -11.55 3.63 1.94
CA ILE A 17 -10.42 2.96 2.57
C ILE A 17 -9.17 3.22 1.72
N VAL A 18 -8.13 3.73 2.37
CA VAL A 18 -6.78 3.80 1.79
C VAL A 18 -5.99 2.60 2.27
N GLY A 19 -5.43 1.86 1.34
CA GLY A 19 -4.69 0.64 1.61
C GLY A 19 -3.34 0.58 0.89
N LYS A 20 -2.61 -0.48 1.15
CA LYS A 20 -1.34 -0.78 0.51
C LYS A 20 -1.07 -2.28 0.48
N ASN A 21 -0.03 -2.69 -0.26
CA ASN A 21 0.35 -4.09 -0.43
C ASN A 21 1.14 -4.69 0.74
N THR A 22 1.32 -3.96 1.84
CA THR A 22 1.99 -4.44 3.05
C THR A 22 1.06 -4.39 4.26
N PRO A 23 1.10 -5.38 5.18
CA PRO A 23 0.13 -5.49 6.27
C PRO A 23 0.35 -4.53 7.44
N VAL A 24 1.50 -3.85 7.48
CA VAL A 24 1.89 -2.91 8.53
C VAL A 24 2.15 -1.53 7.95
N PHE A 25 2.15 -0.49 8.79
CA PHE A 25 2.42 0.88 8.37
C PHE A 25 3.75 1.38 8.90
N PHE A 26 4.29 2.43 8.30
CA PHE A 26 5.58 3.01 8.66
C PHE A 26 5.59 3.62 10.06
N ILE A 27 4.53 4.33 10.41
CA ILE A 27 4.43 5.08 11.65
C ILE A 27 3.17 4.68 12.40
N ARG A 28 3.24 4.75 13.73
CA ARG A 28 2.10 4.60 14.63
C ARG A 28 1.53 5.95 15.06
N ASP A 29 2.40 6.92 15.28
CA ASP A 29 2.02 8.28 15.66
C ASP A 29 1.86 9.17 14.42
N GLY A 30 0.65 9.66 14.18
CA GLY A 30 0.34 10.54 13.04
C GLY A 30 1.12 11.86 13.02
N LEU A 31 1.65 12.32 14.16
CA LEU A 31 2.49 13.51 14.24
C LEU A 31 3.81 13.36 13.46
N LYS A 32 4.27 12.12 13.27
CA LYS A 32 5.46 11.83 12.46
C LYS A 32 5.21 11.78 10.95
N LEU A 33 3.94 11.87 10.52
CA LEU A 33 3.60 11.75 9.10
C LEU A 33 4.25 12.85 8.24
N PRO A 34 4.25 14.12 8.63
CA PRO A 34 4.94 15.17 7.87
C PRO A 34 6.42 14.89 7.68
N ASP A 35 7.13 14.48 8.73
CA ASP A 35 8.56 14.17 8.67
C ASP A 35 8.83 12.96 7.79
N PHE A 36 8.00 11.91 7.91
CA PHE A 36 8.06 10.77 7.01
C PHE A 36 7.89 11.19 5.54
N ILE A 37 6.89 12.00 5.21
CA ILE A 37 6.67 12.49 3.85
C ILE A 37 7.84 13.34 3.38
N HIS A 38 8.37 14.24 4.22
CA HIS A 38 9.51 15.07 3.86
C HIS A 38 10.76 14.25 3.59
N SER A 39 11.00 13.18 4.35
CA SER A 39 12.14 12.27 4.11
C SER A 39 12.09 11.55 2.75
N GLN A 40 10.92 11.44 2.15
CA GLN A 40 10.70 10.78 0.84
C GLN A 40 10.67 11.78 -0.33
N LYS A 41 10.58 13.07 -0.06
CA LYS A 41 10.46 14.11 -1.09
C LYS A 41 11.82 14.48 -1.68
N ARG A 42 11.76 15.29 -2.72
CA ARG A 42 12.93 15.92 -3.33
C ARG A 42 13.38 17.11 -2.48
N LEU A 43 14.68 17.35 -2.43
CA LEU A 43 15.28 18.52 -1.75
C LEU A 43 14.77 19.81 -2.38
N PRO A 44 14.31 20.80 -1.59
CA PRO A 44 13.76 22.03 -2.14
C PRO A 44 14.76 22.83 -3.00
N GLY A 45 16.06 22.81 -2.63
CA GLY A 45 17.07 23.60 -3.34
C GLY A 45 17.53 22.98 -4.66
N SER A 46 17.71 21.66 -4.70
CA SER A 46 18.28 20.97 -5.88
C SER A 46 17.26 20.24 -6.73
N GLY A 47 16.08 19.94 -6.18
CA GLY A 47 15.08 19.08 -6.82
C GLY A 47 15.50 17.60 -6.90
N LEU A 48 16.59 17.19 -6.28
CA LEU A 48 17.08 15.81 -6.29
C LEU A 48 16.52 15.02 -5.10
N ARG A 49 16.45 13.70 -5.26
CA ARG A 49 16.20 12.79 -4.14
C ARG A 49 17.50 12.58 -3.37
N ASP A 50 17.37 12.40 -2.08
CA ASP A 50 18.48 12.12 -1.19
C ASP A 50 18.15 10.86 -0.37
N ALA A 51 18.91 9.80 -0.64
CA ALA A 51 18.73 8.53 0.05
C ALA A 51 19.15 8.59 1.53
N ASP A 52 20.11 9.44 1.87
CA ASP A 52 20.61 9.56 3.25
C ASP A 52 19.55 10.14 4.18
N ILE A 53 18.76 11.11 3.69
CA ILE A 53 17.64 11.66 4.48
C ILE A 53 16.59 10.59 4.75
N GLN A 54 16.28 9.78 3.76
CA GLN A 54 15.34 8.68 3.90
C GLN A 54 15.83 7.63 4.90
N TRP A 55 17.06 7.18 4.76
CA TRP A 55 17.66 6.21 5.66
C TRP A 55 17.86 6.77 7.07
N ASN A 56 18.25 8.02 7.20
CA ASN A 56 18.35 8.70 8.49
C ASN A 56 17.01 8.64 9.24
N PHE A 57 15.93 9.03 8.57
CA PHE A 57 14.61 8.99 9.19
C PHE A 57 14.22 7.57 9.64
N TRP A 58 14.48 6.56 8.82
CA TRP A 58 14.17 5.17 9.15
C TRP A 58 15.01 4.63 10.32
N THR A 59 16.27 5.00 10.42
CA THR A 59 17.17 4.48 11.46
C THR A 59 16.93 5.11 12.82
N VAL A 60 16.52 6.37 12.88
CA VAL A 60 16.20 7.05 14.15
C VAL A 60 14.78 6.76 14.65
N SER A 61 13.96 6.08 13.85
CA SER A 61 12.59 5.71 14.20
C SER A 61 12.43 4.19 14.16
N PRO A 62 12.73 3.46 15.25
CA PRO A 62 12.79 1.98 15.24
C PRO A 62 11.44 1.32 14.90
N GLU A 63 10.32 2.00 15.05
CA GLU A 63 9.00 1.54 14.64
C GLU A 63 8.88 1.27 13.13
N PHE A 64 9.78 1.85 12.31
CA PHE A 64 9.83 1.61 10.86
C PHE A 64 10.41 0.25 10.48
N ALA A 65 11.20 -0.37 11.34
CA ALA A 65 11.97 -1.57 11.00
C ALA A 65 11.08 -2.66 10.38
N HIS A 66 9.91 -2.91 10.96
CA HIS A 66 8.97 -3.92 10.47
C HIS A 66 8.47 -3.60 9.04
N GLN A 67 8.09 -2.36 8.77
CA GLN A 67 7.64 -1.96 7.43
C GLN A 67 8.79 -1.97 6.43
N VAL A 68 10.00 -1.55 6.84
CA VAL A 68 11.19 -1.53 5.98
C VAL A 68 11.59 -2.93 5.57
N THR A 69 11.49 -3.93 6.46
CA THR A 69 11.74 -5.34 6.10
C THR A 69 10.78 -5.84 5.01
N TYR A 70 9.49 -5.49 5.10
CA TYR A 70 8.54 -5.80 4.02
C TYR A 70 8.86 -5.05 2.72
N LEU A 71 9.27 -3.79 2.83
CA LEU A 71 9.58 -2.94 1.68
C LEU A 71 10.82 -3.41 0.92
N MET A 72 11.85 -3.86 1.65
CA MET A 72 13.12 -4.35 1.10
C MET A 72 13.10 -5.84 0.76
N GLY A 73 12.06 -6.56 1.17
CA GLY A 73 11.82 -7.95 0.79
C GLY A 73 11.00 -8.04 -0.51
N ASP A 74 10.69 -9.28 -0.89
CA ASP A 74 10.00 -9.60 -2.15
C ASP A 74 8.67 -8.85 -2.31
N ARG A 75 7.91 -8.68 -1.23
CA ARG A 75 6.65 -7.90 -1.23
C ARG A 75 6.80 -6.44 -1.64
N GLY A 76 8.01 -5.88 -1.58
CA GLY A 76 8.30 -4.54 -2.06
C GLY A 76 8.20 -4.40 -3.57
N LEU A 77 8.32 -5.52 -4.30
CA LEU A 77 8.38 -5.61 -5.75
C LEU A 77 7.30 -6.55 -6.30
N PRO A 78 6.00 -6.26 -6.14
CA PRO A 78 4.96 -7.07 -6.74
C PRO A 78 5.11 -7.08 -8.26
N ARG A 79 4.79 -8.23 -8.89
CA ARG A 79 4.91 -8.37 -10.34
C ARG A 79 3.92 -7.49 -11.08
N SER A 80 2.72 -7.34 -10.54
CA SER A 80 1.69 -6.43 -11.06
C SER A 80 0.76 -5.96 -9.95
N TRP A 81 -0.05 -4.94 -10.22
CA TRP A 81 -1.11 -4.57 -9.28
C TRP A 81 -2.16 -5.66 -9.11
N ARG A 82 -2.39 -6.46 -10.16
CA ARG A 82 -3.35 -7.57 -10.14
C ARG A 82 -2.92 -8.72 -9.22
N GLU A 83 -1.61 -8.89 -9.04
CA GLU A 83 -0.98 -10.03 -8.37
C GLU A 83 -0.39 -9.65 -7.00
N MET A 84 -0.96 -8.65 -6.34
CA MET A 84 -0.54 -8.24 -5.00
C MET A 84 -1.70 -8.29 -4.02
N PRO A 85 -1.43 -8.60 -2.73
CA PRO A 85 -2.42 -8.46 -1.68
C PRO A 85 -2.65 -6.99 -1.35
N GLY A 86 -3.80 -6.68 -0.75
CA GLY A 86 -4.13 -5.37 -0.24
C GLY A 86 -4.48 -5.41 1.24
N PHE A 87 -4.09 -4.36 1.97
CA PHE A 87 -4.38 -4.23 3.39
C PHE A 87 -4.86 -2.81 3.68
N GLY A 88 -5.98 -2.68 4.40
CA GLY A 88 -6.32 -1.43 5.04
C GLY A 88 -5.22 -1.10 6.05
N SER A 89 -4.63 0.08 5.95
CA SER A 89 -3.42 0.41 6.71
C SER A 89 -3.64 0.41 8.22
N HIS A 90 -4.84 0.77 8.66
CA HIS A 90 -5.20 0.93 10.07
C HIS A 90 -6.45 0.11 10.42
N ALA A 91 -6.61 -0.19 11.70
CA ALA A 91 -7.89 -0.63 12.23
C ALA A 91 -8.81 0.58 12.35
N LEU A 92 -10.07 0.40 11.97
CA LEU A 92 -11.11 1.43 12.02
C LEU A 92 -12.16 1.04 13.06
N GLU A 93 -12.62 1.98 13.85
CA GLU A 93 -13.79 1.77 14.72
C GLU A 93 -15.05 1.82 13.86
N ARG A 94 -15.92 0.84 14.03
CA ARG A 94 -17.26 0.79 13.45
C ARG A 94 -18.29 0.81 14.56
N ILE A 95 -19.33 1.60 14.34
CA ILE A 95 -20.44 1.73 15.28
C ILE A 95 -21.71 1.33 14.52
N ASN A 96 -22.45 0.35 15.02
CA ASN A 96 -23.71 -0.07 14.42
C ASN A 96 -24.87 0.82 14.87
N ALA A 97 -26.07 0.58 14.32
CA ALA A 97 -27.27 1.35 14.66
C ALA A 97 -27.70 1.23 16.14
N ALA A 98 -27.26 0.17 16.84
CA ALA A 98 -27.49 -0.02 18.27
C ALA A 98 -26.45 0.69 19.15
N GLY A 99 -25.43 1.33 18.55
CA GLY A 99 -24.35 1.99 19.26
C GLY A 99 -23.22 1.04 19.70
N GLU A 100 -23.25 -0.22 19.29
CA GLU A 100 -22.19 -1.17 19.61
C GLU A 100 -20.95 -0.89 18.75
N ARG A 101 -19.79 -0.96 19.37
CA ARG A 101 -18.50 -0.65 18.76
C ARG A 101 -17.72 -1.92 18.47
N SER A 102 -17.03 -1.93 17.35
CA SER A 102 -16.06 -2.99 16.98
C SER A 102 -14.91 -2.40 16.19
N TRP A 103 -13.73 -2.97 16.39
CA TRP A 103 -12.56 -2.63 15.56
C TRP A 103 -12.51 -3.55 14.37
N VAL A 104 -12.24 -2.94 13.21
CA VAL A 104 -12.29 -3.62 11.91
C VAL A 104 -11.00 -3.37 11.16
N LYS A 105 -10.39 -4.44 10.65
CA LYS A 105 -9.27 -4.33 9.72
C LYS A 105 -9.58 -5.06 8.42
N TYR A 106 -9.38 -4.38 7.29
CA TYR A 106 -9.67 -4.89 5.95
C TYR A 106 -8.43 -5.53 5.32
N HIS A 107 -8.66 -6.68 4.66
CA HIS A 107 -7.66 -7.41 3.90
C HIS A 107 -8.24 -7.73 2.52
N PHE A 108 -7.43 -7.60 1.49
CA PHE A 108 -7.79 -7.91 0.11
C PHE A 108 -6.84 -8.99 -0.40
N THR A 109 -7.37 -10.17 -0.68
CA THR A 109 -6.59 -11.30 -1.20
C THR A 109 -6.78 -11.40 -2.69
N SER A 110 -5.70 -11.28 -3.47
CA SER A 110 -5.78 -11.38 -4.93
C SER A 110 -6.13 -12.81 -5.36
N ASN A 111 -7.15 -12.93 -6.21
CA ASN A 111 -7.55 -14.21 -6.82
C ASN A 111 -6.62 -14.64 -7.96
N GLN A 112 -5.75 -13.74 -8.44
CA GLN A 112 -4.66 -14.03 -9.39
C GLN A 112 -3.41 -14.60 -8.71
N GLY A 113 -3.44 -14.71 -7.37
CA GLY A 113 -2.30 -15.06 -6.54
C GLY A 113 -1.36 -13.86 -6.29
N ASN A 114 -0.36 -14.08 -5.45
CA ASN A 114 0.67 -13.08 -5.18
C ASN A 114 1.94 -13.48 -5.91
N LYS A 115 2.46 -12.58 -6.75
CA LYS A 115 3.73 -12.78 -7.45
C LYS A 115 4.62 -11.57 -7.27
N GLU A 116 5.89 -11.84 -7.12
CA GLU A 116 6.93 -10.83 -6.99
C GLU A 116 7.92 -10.95 -8.16
N MET A 117 8.68 -9.89 -8.38
CA MET A 117 9.78 -9.85 -9.36
C MET A 117 11.11 -9.65 -8.64
N GLY A 118 12.19 -10.14 -9.24
CA GLY A 118 13.53 -9.91 -8.74
C GLY A 118 13.96 -8.45 -8.91
N GLY A 119 14.88 -7.98 -8.06
CA GLY A 119 15.36 -6.59 -8.10
C GLY A 119 15.93 -6.18 -9.47
N ALA A 120 16.73 -7.05 -10.10
CA ALA A 120 17.29 -6.78 -11.43
C ALA A 120 16.21 -6.70 -12.52
N GLU A 121 15.18 -7.55 -12.46
CA GLU A 121 14.03 -7.49 -13.36
C GLU A 121 13.25 -6.18 -13.17
N ALA A 122 12.99 -5.81 -11.92
CA ALA A 122 12.29 -4.59 -11.58
C ALA A 122 13.02 -3.33 -12.09
N GLU A 123 14.34 -3.31 -11.98
CA GLU A 123 15.17 -2.20 -12.48
C GLU A 123 15.10 -2.08 -14.00
N LEU A 124 15.19 -3.19 -14.72
CA LEU A 124 15.05 -3.22 -16.17
C LEU A 124 13.68 -2.73 -16.63
N ILE A 125 12.62 -3.23 -16.00
CA ILE A 125 11.24 -2.82 -16.31
C ILE A 125 11.04 -1.34 -16.01
N ALA A 126 11.48 -0.85 -14.87
CA ALA A 126 11.32 0.57 -14.51
C ALA A 126 12.07 1.51 -15.45
N GLY A 127 13.20 1.06 -16.01
CA GLY A 127 13.95 1.81 -16.99
C GLY A 127 13.34 1.78 -18.40
N ALA A 128 12.68 0.69 -18.77
CA ALA A 128 12.06 0.51 -20.07
C ALA A 128 10.64 1.09 -20.16
N ASP A 129 9.86 0.93 -19.09
CA ASP A 129 8.46 1.37 -19.01
C ASP A 129 8.10 1.83 -17.60
N ALA A 130 8.11 3.12 -17.36
CA ALA A 130 7.75 3.73 -16.09
C ALA A 130 6.26 3.51 -15.70
N ASP A 131 5.40 3.21 -16.68
CA ASP A 131 3.97 2.99 -16.51
C ASP A 131 3.56 1.50 -16.57
N TYR A 132 4.53 0.59 -16.47
CA TYR A 132 4.32 -0.86 -16.61
C TYR A 132 3.10 -1.39 -15.83
N TYR A 133 2.98 -1.09 -14.55
CA TYR A 133 1.85 -1.56 -13.74
C TYR A 133 0.49 -1.02 -14.21
N ARG A 134 0.46 0.22 -14.67
CA ARG A 134 -0.75 0.83 -15.19
C ARG A 134 -1.16 0.19 -16.49
N ARG A 135 -0.18 -0.03 -17.39
CA ARG A 135 -0.40 -0.68 -18.67
C ARG A 135 -0.90 -2.11 -18.48
N ASP A 136 -0.25 -2.91 -17.61
CA ASP A 136 -0.65 -4.28 -17.31
C ASP A 136 -2.11 -4.36 -16.86
N LEU A 137 -2.53 -3.49 -15.94
CA LEU A 137 -3.91 -3.45 -15.47
C LEU A 137 -4.89 -3.01 -16.57
N HIS A 138 -4.54 -1.97 -17.33
CA HIS A 138 -5.36 -1.47 -18.43
C HIS A 138 -5.57 -2.55 -19.49
N ASP A 139 -4.49 -3.16 -19.95
CA ASP A 139 -4.53 -4.15 -21.03
C ASP A 139 -5.30 -5.41 -20.61
N ALA A 140 -5.19 -5.82 -19.32
CA ALA A 140 -5.98 -6.92 -18.78
C ALA A 140 -7.49 -6.60 -18.79
N ILE A 141 -7.87 -5.39 -18.42
CA ILE A 141 -9.28 -4.95 -18.44
C ILE A 141 -9.80 -4.89 -19.86
N GLU A 142 -9.05 -4.32 -20.81
CA GLU A 142 -9.43 -4.27 -22.23
C GLU A 142 -9.56 -5.67 -22.86
N ALA A 143 -8.73 -6.60 -22.42
CA ALA A 143 -8.80 -8.00 -22.87
C ALA A 143 -9.95 -8.79 -22.23
N GLY A 144 -10.67 -8.23 -21.26
CA GLY A 144 -11.72 -8.93 -20.50
C GLY A 144 -11.18 -9.86 -19.40
N ASP A 145 -9.87 -9.84 -19.12
CA ASP A 145 -9.22 -10.57 -18.02
C ASP A 145 -9.29 -9.73 -16.73
N PHE A 146 -10.50 -9.63 -16.18
CA PHE A 146 -10.77 -8.77 -15.03
C PHE A 146 -10.14 -9.32 -13.75
N PRO A 147 -9.20 -8.59 -13.13
CA PRO A 147 -8.66 -8.98 -11.84
C PRO A 147 -9.71 -8.85 -10.73
N SER A 148 -9.60 -9.71 -9.72
CA SER A 148 -10.51 -9.70 -8.59
C SER A 148 -9.79 -9.95 -7.27
N TRP A 149 -10.40 -9.52 -6.17
CA TRP A 149 -9.90 -9.70 -4.81
C TRP A 149 -11.03 -10.09 -3.88
N ASP A 150 -10.78 -11.07 -3.03
CA ASP A 150 -11.67 -11.37 -1.92
C ASP A 150 -11.41 -10.38 -0.78
N VAL A 151 -12.48 -9.80 -0.25
CA VAL A 151 -12.41 -8.88 0.88
C VAL A 151 -12.66 -9.63 2.18
N HIS A 152 -11.66 -9.65 3.03
CA HIS A 152 -11.74 -10.23 4.37
C HIS A 152 -11.70 -9.12 5.42
N VAL A 153 -12.42 -9.35 6.50
CA VAL A 153 -12.51 -8.42 7.62
C VAL A 153 -12.13 -9.12 8.90
N THR A 154 -11.13 -8.60 9.61
CA THR A 154 -10.84 -9.02 10.98
C THR A 154 -11.63 -8.14 11.93
N LEU A 155 -12.44 -8.76 12.77
CA LEU A 155 -13.24 -8.09 13.80
C LEU A 155 -12.60 -8.30 15.16
N MET A 156 -12.52 -7.23 15.93
CA MET A 156 -12.13 -7.23 17.35
C MET A 156 -13.22 -6.51 18.11
N PRO A 157 -13.84 -7.18 19.10
CA PRO A 157 -14.87 -6.59 19.94
C PRO A 157 -14.34 -5.45 20.82
#